data_b5e97e1dd159fc8309af72deebe59ebb
#
_entry.id   b5e97e1dd159fc8309af72deebe59ebb
#
_cell.length_a   1.000
_cell.length_b   1.000
_cell.length_c   1.000
_cell.angle_alpha   90.00
_cell.angle_beta   90.00
_cell.angle_gamma   90.00
#
_symmetry.space_group_name_H-M   'P 1'
#
loop_
_entity.id
_entity.type
_entity.pdbx_description
1 polymer ?
#
loop_
_entity_poly.entity_id
_entity_poly.type
_entity_poly.pdbx_seq_one_letter_code
_entity_poly.pdbx_strand_id
1 'polypeptide(L)'
;MKRSVLFLILTAVLCRTAFPAAAQTEAGANEAMGSLRIDRDPVLQSMAGAGFAMTSTSQAYAAFGNPAAAAFSPKKLEAGLSYGSWSPHYAAGSNLSVGVTGPVKENVALSLGFSRIGYPGLDFEPSSAFKPSDLVVRAGVGFGVSESFAIGFTAGYAKEALLSDYSLSAFSVSALAQYHMEGLNVVGGLVHLGGKVASDYPLPASAKLATDYEIVFGGGNLHIAVDGDYYFSGNYSIALGLNCGIGGIGFLRGGYRIASESAAIPSGLGLGAGLDWNGIALDVSFLTASETLGGSWMAGLSYRF
;
A
#
# COMPACT_ATOMS: atom_id res chain seq x y z
N MET A 1 23.06 14.95 6.45
CA MET A 1 22.32 15.69 5.43
C MET A 1 22.78 15.46 3.99
N LYS A 2 24.03 15.78 3.59
CA LYS A 2 24.46 15.64 2.18
C LYS A 2 24.37 14.20 1.62
N ARG A 3 24.69 13.17 2.41
CA ARG A 3 24.65 11.76 1.97
C ARG A 3 23.23 11.23 1.78
N SER A 4 22.29 11.63 2.63
CA SER A 4 20.88 11.19 2.59
C SER A 4 20.13 11.83 1.42
N VAL A 5 20.38 13.10 1.14
CA VAL A 5 19.81 13.79 -0.05
C VAL A 5 20.36 13.16 -1.34
N LEU A 6 21.65 12.80 -1.35
CA LEU A 6 22.24 12.10 -2.50
C LEU A 6 21.59 10.72 -2.72
N PHE A 7 21.25 10.01 -1.63
CA PHE A 7 20.57 8.71 -1.70
C PHE A 7 19.14 8.82 -2.25
N LEU A 8 18.37 9.84 -1.82
CA LEU A 8 17.05 10.15 -2.36
C LEU A 8 17.10 10.48 -3.85
N ILE A 9 18.05 11.31 -4.26
CA ILE A 9 18.29 11.63 -5.68
C ILE A 9 18.70 10.37 -6.44
N LEU A 10 19.59 9.55 -5.88
CA LEU A 10 20.05 8.31 -6.49
C LEU A 10 18.91 7.30 -6.63
N THR A 11 18.01 7.21 -5.64
CA THR A 11 16.82 6.33 -5.70
C THR A 11 15.83 6.83 -6.75
N ALA A 12 15.56 8.12 -6.82
CA ALA A 12 14.72 8.71 -7.86
C ALA A 12 15.31 8.50 -9.28
N VAL A 13 16.63 8.63 -9.41
CA VAL A 13 17.35 8.37 -10.67
C VAL A 13 17.37 6.88 -10.98
N LEU A 14 17.62 6.00 -10.01
CA LEU A 14 17.58 4.54 -10.18
C LEU A 14 16.18 4.05 -10.52
N CYS A 15 15.12 4.59 -9.90
CA CYS A 15 13.75 4.31 -10.32
C CYS A 15 13.54 4.68 -11.79
N ARG A 16 14.06 5.82 -12.24
CA ARG A 16 13.92 6.28 -13.63
C ARG A 16 14.75 5.47 -14.63
N THR A 17 15.92 4.98 -14.23
CA THR A 17 16.83 4.20 -15.10
C THR A 17 16.55 2.71 -15.05
N ALA A 18 16.08 2.19 -13.92
CA ALA A 18 15.70 0.79 -13.75
C ALA A 18 14.38 0.44 -14.48
N PHE A 19 13.56 1.44 -14.78
CA PHE A 19 12.34 1.29 -15.57
C PHE A 19 12.59 1.84 -16.98
N PRO A 20 13.14 1.03 -17.90
CA PRO A 20 13.22 1.45 -19.30
C PRO A 20 11.79 1.77 -19.75
N ALA A 21 11.65 2.81 -20.56
CA ALA A 21 10.42 3.07 -21.26
C ALA A 21 10.08 1.80 -22.06
N ALA A 22 9.38 0.87 -21.41
CA ALA A 22 8.96 -0.36 -22.02
C ALA A 22 8.11 0.05 -23.21
N ALA A 23 8.48 -0.45 -24.37
CA ALA A 23 7.72 -0.27 -25.59
C ALA A 23 6.26 -0.52 -25.26
N GLN A 24 5.41 0.46 -25.56
CA GLN A 24 3.97 0.40 -25.42
C GLN A 24 3.45 -0.77 -26.28
N THR A 25 3.47 -1.95 -25.71
CA THR A 25 2.58 -3.01 -26.15
C THR A 25 1.25 -2.70 -25.48
N GLU A 26 0.16 -2.86 -26.21
CA GLU A 26 -1.22 -2.72 -25.70
C GLU A 26 -1.47 -3.68 -24.52
N ALA A 27 -0.83 -3.41 -23.37
CA ALA A 27 -0.95 -4.16 -22.15
C ALA A 27 -2.13 -3.58 -21.34
N GLY A 28 -3.29 -3.50 -21.96
CA GLY A 28 -4.53 -3.31 -21.25
C GLY A 28 -4.81 -4.55 -20.43
N ALA A 29 -5.03 -4.39 -19.13
CA ALA A 29 -5.70 -5.32 -18.23
C ALA A 29 -5.32 -6.82 -18.32
N ASN A 30 -4.04 -7.15 -18.49
CA ASN A 30 -3.59 -8.54 -18.55
C ASN A 30 -3.30 -9.15 -17.17
N GLU A 31 -3.84 -8.59 -16.09
CA GLU A 31 -3.63 -9.05 -14.73
C GLU A 31 -4.96 -9.34 -14.05
N ALA A 32 -5.00 -10.42 -13.27
CA ALA A 32 -6.09 -10.72 -12.36
C ALA A 32 -5.82 -10.14 -10.96
N MET A 33 -6.85 -10.09 -10.13
CA MET A 33 -6.74 -9.67 -8.72
C MET A 33 -6.25 -8.22 -8.56
N GLY A 34 -6.80 -7.30 -9.34
CA GLY A 34 -6.51 -5.87 -9.27
C GLY A 34 -6.72 -5.27 -7.87
N SER A 35 -7.60 -5.87 -7.09
CA SER A 35 -7.83 -5.52 -5.69
C SER A 35 -6.58 -5.63 -4.81
N LEU A 36 -5.58 -6.44 -5.18
CA LEU A 36 -4.30 -6.54 -4.44
C LEU A 36 -3.47 -5.25 -4.49
N ARG A 37 -3.69 -4.37 -5.47
CA ARG A 37 -2.96 -3.10 -5.62
C ARG A 37 -3.57 -1.94 -4.83
N ILE A 38 -4.78 -2.09 -4.35
CA ILE A 38 -5.49 -1.02 -3.63
C ILE A 38 -4.87 -0.87 -2.24
N ASP A 39 -4.50 0.37 -1.88
CA ASP A 39 -4.02 0.67 -0.54
C ASP A 39 -5.13 0.41 0.50
N ARG A 40 -4.77 -0.16 1.63
CA ARG A 40 -5.66 -0.43 2.76
C ARG A 40 -5.40 0.52 3.92
N ASP A 41 -4.28 1.20 3.88
CA ASP A 41 -3.84 2.19 4.84
C ASP A 41 -4.18 3.60 4.33
N PRO A 42 -5.00 4.38 5.05
CA PRO A 42 -5.31 5.75 4.67
C PRO A 42 -4.08 6.65 4.63
N VAL A 43 -3.03 6.33 5.40
CA VAL A 43 -1.76 7.07 5.33
C VAL A 43 -1.11 6.92 3.96
N LEU A 44 -0.95 5.69 3.46
CA LEU A 44 -0.40 5.45 2.12
C LEU A 44 -1.27 6.04 1.03
N GLN A 45 -2.60 5.87 1.12
CA GLN A 45 -3.52 6.45 0.15
C GLN A 45 -3.40 7.98 0.10
N SER A 46 -3.25 8.66 1.25
CA SER A 46 -3.10 10.11 1.33
C SER A 46 -1.82 10.64 0.66
N MET A 47 -0.82 9.79 0.53
CA MET A 47 0.44 10.06 -0.18
C MET A 47 0.48 9.43 -1.58
N ALA A 48 -0.69 9.12 -2.15
CA ALA A 48 -0.83 8.48 -3.47
C ALA A 48 -0.06 7.15 -3.59
N GLY A 49 0.07 6.41 -2.49
CA GLY A 49 0.77 5.13 -2.38
C GLY A 49 2.26 5.21 -2.07
N ALA A 50 2.80 6.41 -1.83
CA ALA A 50 4.14 6.56 -1.27
C ALA A 50 4.15 6.30 0.25
N GLY A 51 5.34 6.00 0.80
CA GLY A 51 5.53 5.78 2.24
C GLY A 51 5.62 4.32 2.67
N PHE A 52 5.77 3.41 1.75
CA PHE A 52 5.88 1.97 2.03
C PHE A 52 7.08 1.60 2.92
N ALA A 53 8.13 2.44 2.95
CA ALA A 53 9.30 2.27 3.80
C ALA A 53 9.14 2.89 5.21
N MET A 54 8.07 3.64 5.49
CA MET A 54 7.88 4.36 6.75
C MET A 54 7.73 3.40 7.93
N THR A 55 8.45 3.71 9.02
CA THR A 55 8.37 2.98 10.29
C THR A 55 7.71 3.80 11.40
N SER A 56 7.50 5.09 11.16
CA SER A 56 6.97 6.07 12.13
C SER A 56 5.44 6.12 12.20
N THR A 57 4.74 5.55 11.21
CA THR A 57 3.27 5.46 11.18
C THR A 57 2.78 4.18 11.83
N SER A 58 1.46 4.04 12.01
CA SER A 58 0.87 2.78 12.50
C SER A 58 1.23 1.62 11.58
N GLN A 59 1.66 0.52 12.17
CA GLN A 59 1.98 -0.72 11.45
C GLN A 59 0.79 -1.70 11.45
N ALA A 60 -0.39 -1.26 11.86
CA ALA A 60 -1.58 -2.12 11.90
C ALA A 60 -1.86 -2.83 10.57
N TYR A 61 -1.57 -2.18 9.45
CA TYR A 61 -1.81 -2.71 8.10
C TYR A 61 -0.59 -3.40 7.47
N ALA A 62 0.46 -3.71 8.23
CA ALA A 62 1.71 -4.27 7.71
C ALA A 62 1.53 -5.57 6.89
N ALA A 63 0.51 -6.38 7.18
CA ALA A 63 0.18 -7.58 6.41
C ALA A 63 -0.20 -7.28 4.95
N PHE A 64 -0.75 -6.11 4.66
CA PHE A 64 -1.08 -5.68 3.29
C PHE A 64 0.09 -5.01 2.58
N GLY A 65 1.05 -4.50 3.35
CA GLY A 65 2.18 -3.73 2.85
C GLY A 65 3.52 -4.34 3.21
N ASN A 66 4.20 -3.75 4.18
CA ASN A 66 5.58 -4.01 4.53
C ASN A 66 5.73 -4.56 5.96
N PRO A 67 5.74 -5.88 6.16
CA PRO A 67 5.95 -6.46 7.49
C PRO A 67 7.39 -6.28 8.00
N ALA A 68 8.39 -5.98 7.15
CA ALA A 68 9.73 -5.68 7.62
C ALA A 68 9.78 -4.39 8.44
N ALA A 69 8.96 -3.37 8.09
CA ALA A 69 8.85 -2.13 8.86
C ALA A 69 8.35 -2.38 10.29
N ALA A 70 7.47 -3.36 10.48
CA ALA A 70 6.96 -3.72 11.80
C ALA A 70 8.03 -4.27 12.76
N ALA A 71 9.15 -4.78 12.23
CA ALA A 71 10.27 -5.23 13.06
C ALA A 71 11.03 -4.06 13.72
N PHE A 72 10.93 -2.84 13.18
CA PHE A 72 11.51 -1.62 13.74
C PHE A 72 10.52 -0.83 14.58
N SER A 73 9.22 -1.16 14.51
CA SER A 73 8.17 -0.47 15.25
C SER A 73 8.29 -0.69 16.76
N PRO A 74 7.78 0.24 17.61
CA PRO A 74 7.68 0.02 19.04
C PRO A 74 7.01 -1.32 19.34
N LYS A 75 7.52 -2.05 20.32
CA LYS A 75 7.12 -3.41 20.70
C LYS A 75 5.71 -3.43 21.35
N LYS A 76 4.70 -3.01 20.59
CA LYS A 76 3.30 -2.91 21.01
C LYS A 76 2.40 -3.59 19.99
N LEU A 77 1.28 -4.09 20.48
CA LEU A 77 0.21 -4.54 19.60
C LEU A 77 -0.47 -3.32 18.98
N GLU A 78 -0.63 -3.33 17.68
CA GLU A 78 -1.37 -2.32 16.93
C GLU A 78 -2.54 -2.97 16.20
N ALA A 79 -3.71 -2.35 16.28
CA ALA A 79 -4.90 -2.77 15.54
C ALA A 79 -5.46 -1.57 14.77
N GLY A 80 -5.94 -1.81 13.56
CA GLY A 80 -6.49 -0.77 12.69
C GLY A 80 -7.73 -1.24 11.96
N LEU A 81 -8.64 -0.30 11.76
CA LEU A 81 -9.84 -0.42 10.96
C LEU A 81 -9.86 0.73 9.96
N SER A 82 -10.02 0.45 8.69
CA SER A 82 -10.25 1.47 7.67
C SER A 82 -11.51 1.17 6.88
N TYR A 83 -12.23 2.25 6.54
CA TYR A 83 -13.41 2.21 5.69
C TYR A 83 -13.36 3.36 4.69
N GLY A 84 -13.79 3.09 3.47
CA GLY A 84 -13.80 4.11 2.44
C GLY A 84 -14.58 3.70 1.21
N SER A 85 -14.61 4.61 0.25
CA SER A 85 -15.13 4.36 -1.09
C SER A 85 -13.97 4.25 -2.06
N TRP A 86 -13.89 3.11 -2.71
CA TRP A 86 -13.08 2.92 -3.90
C TRP A 86 -13.98 3.17 -5.11
N SER A 87 -13.75 4.28 -5.80
CA SER A 87 -14.69 4.77 -6.82
C SER A 87 -14.08 4.72 -8.22
N PRO A 88 -14.00 3.55 -8.88
CA PRO A 88 -13.90 3.52 -10.32
C PRO A 88 -15.18 4.17 -10.90
N HIS A 89 -15.04 4.94 -11.98
CA HIS A 89 -16.02 5.89 -12.51
C HIS A 89 -17.46 5.33 -12.66
N TYR A 90 -17.60 4.01 -12.83
CA TYR A 90 -18.86 3.35 -13.08
C TYR A 90 -19.37 2.46 -11.94
N ALA A 91 -18.60 2.23 -10.90
CA ALA A 91 -18.98 1.32 -9.82
C ALA A 91 -18.26 1.64 -8.52
N ALA A 92 -18.72 2.65 -7.79
CA ALA A 92 -18.14 2.98 -6.48
C ALA A 92 -18.35 1.81 -5.51
N GLY A 93 -17.26 1.18 -5.10
CA GLY A 93 -17.25 0.11 -4.10
C GLY A 93 -17.01 0.65 -2.69
N SER A 94 -17.56 -0.03 -1.70
CA SER A 94 -17.21 0.17 -0.30
C SER A 94 -16.03 -0.74 0.08
N ASN A 95 -14.95 -0.15 0.60
CA ASN A 95 -13.77 -0.89 1.08
C ASN A 95 -13.77 -0.90 2.61
N LEU A 96 -13.73 -2.08 3.21
CA LEU A 96 -13.54 -2.29 4.63
C LEU A 96 -12.26 -3.10 4.84
N SER A 97 -11.35 -2.62 5.66
CA SER A 97 -10.12 -3.35 5.99
C SER A 97 -9.86 -3.33 7.49
N VAL A 98 -9.35 -4.45 7.98
CA VAL A 98 -8.91 -4.63 9.37
C VAL A 98 -7.49 -5.17 9.33
N GLY A 99 -6.63 -4.61 10.15
CA GLY A 99 -5.27 -5.07 10.31
C GLY A 99 -4.88 -5.15 11.78
N VAL A 100 -4.05 -6.12 12.10
CA VAL A 100 -3.46 -6.28 13.44
C VAL A 100 -2.00 -6.67 13.27
N THR A 101 -1.11 -6.00 13.99
CA THR A 101 0.33 -6.27 13.99
C THR A 101 0.86 -6.20 15.41
N GLY A 102 1.68 -7.14 15.79
CA GLY A 102 2.27 -7.13 17.13
C GLY A 102 3.54 -7.97 17.24
N PRO A 103 4.35 -7.68 18.26
CA PRO A 103 5.57 -8.43 18.53
C PRO A 103 5.23 -9.82 19.09
N VAL A 104 5.94 -10.83 18.59
CA VAL A 104 5.91 -12.20 19.14
C VAL A 104 7.17 -12.46 19.95
N LYS A 105 8.27 -11.90 19.48
CA LYS A 105 9.58 -11.89 20.15
C LYS A 105 10.22 -10.53 19.96
N GLU A 106 11.35 -10.33 20.59
CA GLU A 106 12.08 -9.06 20.57
C GLU A 106 12.37 -8.53 19.15
N ASN A 107 12.65 -9.45 18.22
CA ASN A 107 12.99 -9.15 16.84
C ASN A 107 12.02 -9.74 15.81
N VAL A 108 10.83 -10.19 16.24
CA VAL A 108 9.84 -10.81 15.36
C VAL A 108 8.47 -10.16 15.57
N ALA A 109 7.91 -9.59 14.52
CA ALA A 109 6.55 -9.09 14.49
C ALA A 109 5.69 -9.97 13.57
N LEU A 110 4.47 -10.26 13.99
CA LEU A 110 3.44 -10.89 13.15
C LEU A 110 2.36 -9.88 12.81
N SER A 111 1.81 -10.02 11.63
CA SER A 111 0.70 -9.19 11.15
C SER A 111 -0.37 -10.04 10.48
N LEU A 112 -1.63 -9.64 10.67
CA LEU A 112 -2.79 -10.24 10.02
C LEU A 112 -3.63 -9.12 9.41
N GLY A 113 -4.20 -9.38 8.24
CA GLY A 113 -5.04 -8.43 7.54
C GLY A 113 -6.22 -9.09 6.86
N PHE A 114 -7.37 -8.45 6.95
CA PHE A 114 -8.60 -8.79 6.27
C PHE A 114 -9.13 -7.56 5.54
N SER A 115 -9.49 -7.70 4.27
CA SER A 115 -10.10 -6.61 3.50
C SER A 115 -11.21 -7.16 2.62
N ARG A 116 -12.30 -6.40 2.53
CA ARG A 116 -13.40 -6.66 1.61
C ARG A 116 -13.79 -5.38 0.87
N ILE A 117 -13.92 -5.49 -0.45
CA ILE A 117 -14.53 -4.47 -1.29
C ILE A 117 -15.85 -5.02 -1.79
N GLY A 118 -16.94 -4.29 -1.59
CA GLY A 118 -18.25 -4.61 -2.13
C GLY A 118 -18.67 -3.58 -3.16
N TYR A 119 -19.14 -4.03 -4.32
CA TYR A 119 -19.61 -3.15 -5.39
C TYR A 119 -21.15 -3.11 -5.42
N PRO A 120 -21.77 -2.08 -6.02
CA PRO A 120 -23.20 -2.05 -6.23
C PRO A 120 -23.66 -3.22 -7.09
N GLY A 121 -24.92 -3.60 -6.96
CA GLY A 121 -25.50 -4.68 -7.75
C GLY A 121 -25.47 -4.39 -9.24
N LEU A 122 -25.23 -5.43 -10.02
CA LEU A 122 -25.34 -5.40 -11.47
C LEU A 122 -26.73 -5.94 -11.84
N ASP A 123 -27.64 -5.08 -12.17
CA ASP A 123 -29.01 -5.44 -12.57
C ASP A 123 -29.03 -5.77 -14.07
N PHE A 124 -28.52 -6.96 -14.44
CA PHE A 124 -28.67 -7.45 -15.82
C PHE A 124 -30.01 -8.15 -16.07
N GLU A 125 -30.67 -8.62 -15.00
CA GLU A 125 -32.04 -9.19 -15.04
C GLU A 125 -32.77 -8.85 -13.73
N PRO A 126 -34.13 -8.64 -13.78
CA PRO A 126 -34.92 -8.27 -12.60
C PRO A 126 -34.95 -9.30 -11.46
N SER A 127 -34.42 -10.49 -11.67
CA SER A 127 -34.57 -11.63 -10.73
C SER A 127 -33.27 -11.96 -9.95
N SER A 128 -32.11 -11.39 -10.27
CA SER A 128 -30.87 -11.71 -9.60
C SER A 128 -29.91 -10.51 -9.51
N ALA A 129 -30.11 -9.65 -8.52
CA ALA A 129 -29.15 -8.58 -8.19
C ALA A 129 -27.90 -9.21 -7.58
N PHE A 130 -26.95 -9.64 -8.40
CA PHE A 130 -25.64 -10.07 -7.93
C PHE A 130 -24.81 -8.85 -7.56
N LYS A 131 -24.11 -8.91 -6.42
CA LYS A 131 -23.20 -7.87 -5.94
C LYS A 131 -21.77 -8.37 -6.03
N PRO A 132 -20.98 -7.89 -7.01
CA PRO A 132 -19.56 -8.23 -7.07
C PRO A 132 -18.84 -7.85 -5.78
N SER A 133 -17.85 -8.63 -5.42
CA SER A 133 -17.04 -8.33 -4.22
C SER A 133 -15.67 -8.96 -4.29
N ASP A 134 -14.71 -8.27 -3.69
CA ASP A 134 -13.36 -8.76 -3.52
C ASP A 134 -13.08 -9.02 -2.04
N LEU A 135 -12.37 -10.09 -1.78
CA LEU A 135 -11.92 -10.50 -0.45
C LEU A 135 -10.41 -10.71 -0.49
N VAL A 136 -9.70 -10.14 0.48
CA VAL A 136 -8.27 -10.36 0.66
C VAL A 136 -7.98 -10.68 2.12
N VAL A 137 -7.31 -11.81 2.37
CA VAL A 137 -6.78 -12.19 3.69
C VAL A 137 -5.29 -12.37 3.59
N ARG A 138 -4.53 -11.74 4.48
CA ARG A 138 -3.07 -11.80 4.45
C ARG A 138 -2.51 -12.02 5.84
N ALA A 139 -1.41 -12.76 5.91
CA ALA A 139 -0.54 -12.87 7.07
C ALA A 139 0.86 -12.39 6.68
N GLY A 140 1.53 -11.73 7.61
CA GLY A 140 2.89 -11.24 7.42
C GLY A 140 3.76 -11.51 8.64
N VAL A 141 5.06 -11.63 8.41
CA VAL A 141 6.06 -11.76 9.45
C VAL A 141 7.25 -10.86 9.11
N GLY A 142 7.67 -10.05 10.08
CA GLY A 142 8.88 -9.23 10.03
C GLY A 142 9.92 -9.77 10.98
N PHE A 143 11.16 -9.91 10.52
CA PHE A 143 12.31 -10.35 11.29
C PHE A 143 13.36 -9.23 11.31
N GLY A 144 13.63 -8.65 12.47
CA GLY A 144 14.79 -7.80 12.71
C GLY A 144 16.05 -8.67 12.76
N VAL A 145 16.89 -8.55 11.75
CA VAL A 145 18.18 -9.24 11.65
C VAL A 145 19.25 -8.49 12.45
N SER A 146 19.14 -7.16 12.45
CA SER A 146 19.94 -6.24 13.25
C SER A 146 19.14 -4.99 13.57
N GLU A 147 19.71 -4.04 14.32
CA GLU A 147 19.08 -2.74 14.59
C GLU A 147 18.80 -1.93 13.31
N SER A 148 19.53 -2.20 12.23
CA SER A 148 19.42 -1.47 10.98
C SER A 148 18.88 -2.30 9.82
N PHE A 149 18.63 -3.60 9.99
CA PHE A 149 18.21 -4.46 8.89
C PHE A 149 17.14 -5.45 9.30
N ALA A 150 16.07 -5.49 8.52
CA ALA A 150 14.97 -6.43 8.69
C ALA A 150 14.56 -7.07 7.36
N ILE A 151 14.01 -8.26 7.45
CA ILE A 151 13.36 -8.95 6.32
C ILE A 151 11.90 -9.20 6.66
N GLY A 152 11.05 -9.16 5.65
CA GLY A 152 9.62 -9.34 5.79
C GLY A 152 9.06 -10.28 4.73
N PHE A 153 8.12 -11.12 5.14
CA PHE A 153 7.41 -12.00 4.24
C PHE A 153 5.91 -11.86 4.46
N THR A 154 5.13 -11.91 3.38
CA THR A 154 3.68 -12.03 3.46
C THR A 154 3.20 -13.20 2.62
N ALA A 155 2.13 -13.83 3.09
CA ALA A 155 1.35 -14.78 2.30
C ALA A 155 -0.13 -14.39 2.41
N GLY A 156 -0.89 -14.57 1.33
CA GLY A 156 -2.29 -14.18 1.34
C GLY A 156 -3.11 -14.91 0.30
N TYR A 157 -4.41 -14.88 0.55
CA TYR A 157 -5.45 -15.38 -0.33
C TYR A 157 -6.33 -14.20 -0.78
N ALA A 158 -6.59 -14.13 -2.07
CA ALA A 158 -7.51 -13.17 -2.66
C ALA A 158 -8.61 -13.92 -3.43
N LYS A 159 -9.83 -13.40 -3.36
CA LYS A 159 -10.98 -13.90 -4.12
C LYS A 159 -11.76 -12.71 -4.68
N GLU A 160 -12.02 -12.74 -5.97
CA GLU A 160 -12.88 -11.79 -6.70
C GLU A 160 -14.12 -12.54 -7.17
N ALA A 161 -15.29 -12.19 -6.63
CA ALA A 161 -16.58 -12.71 -7.05
C ALA A 161 -17.16 -11.75 -8.10
N LEU A 162 -17.12 -12.16 -9.37
CA LEU A 162 -17.49 -11.33 -10.51
C LEU A 162 -18.94 -11.53 -10.95
N LEU A 163 -19.44 -12.77 -10.82
CA LEU A 163 -20.82 -13.17 -11.11
C LEU A 163 -21.32 -14.14 -10.04
N SER A 164 -22.60 -14.45 -10.01
CA SER A 164 -23.21 -15.36 -9.02
C SER A 164 -22.55 -16.74 -8.97
N ASP A 165 -22.12 -17.24 -10.10
CA ASP A 165 -21.53 -18.57 -10.32
C ASP A 165 -20.08 -18.52 -10.81
N TYR A 166 -19.48 -17.31 -10.91
CA TYR A 166 -18.12 -17.14 -11.36
C TYR A 166 -17.28 -16.30 -10.39
N SER A 167 -16.25 -16.93 -9.86
CA SER A 167 -15.29 -16.28 -8.97
C SER A 167 -13.87 -16.72 -9.31
N LEU A 168 -12.93 -15.79 -9.16
CA LEU A 168 -11.50 -16.04 -9.27
C LEU A 168 -10.89 -16.10 -7.88
N SER A 169 -9.87 -16.91 -7.69
CA SER A 169 -9.11 -16.94 -6.44
C SER A 169 -7.63 -17.21 -6.68
N ALA A 170 -6.79 -16.66 -5.82
CA ALA A 170 -5.36 -16.84 -5.91
C ALA A 170 -4.68 -16.77 -4.54
N PHE A 171 -3.54 -17.45 -4.44
CA PHE A 171 -2.57 -17.27 -3.37
C PHE A 171 -1.42 -16.41 -3.87
N SER A 172 -0.94 -15.50 -3.02
CA SER A 172 0.21 -14.66 -3.31
C SER A 172 1.17 -14.59 -2.14
N VAL A 173 2.46 -14.43 -2.45
CA VAL A 173 3.50 -14.22 -1.45
C VAL A 173 4.30 -12.97 -1.80
N SER A 174 4.91 -12.34 -0.78
CA SER A 174 5.86 -11.24 -0.97
C SER A 174 7.07 -11.45 -0.10
N ALA A 175 8.23 -10.96 -0.53
CA ALA A 175 9.48 -10.98 0.21
C ALA A 175 10.14 -9.61 0.10
N LEU A 176 10.46 -9.01 1.24
CA LEU A 176 10.97 -7.65 1.36
C LEU A 176 12.21 -7.62 2.26
N ALA A 177 13.13 -6.74 1.97
CA ALA A 177 14.27 -6.41 2.81
C ALA A 177 14.29 -4.91 3.06
N GLN A 178 14.36 -4.50 4.32
CA GLN A 178 14.37 -3.11 4.72
C GLN A 178 15.65 -2.78 5.47
N TYR A 179 16.25 -1.67 5.08
CA TYR A 179 17.36 -1.05 5.78
C TYR A 179 16.86 0.23 6.46
N HIS A 180 17.17 0.35 7.75
CA HIS A 180 16.84 1.49 8.60
C HIS A 180 18.13 2.14 9.07
N MET A 181 18.28 3.44 8.85
CA MET A 181 19.38 4.27 9.34
C MET A 181 18.77 5.57 9.87
N GLU A 182 19.51 6.29 10.72
CA GLU A 182 19.03 7.56 11.28
C GLU A 182 18.38 8.46 10.23
N GLY A 183 17.06 8.64 10.32
CA GLY A 183 16.25 9.43 9.41
C GLY A 183 16.01 8.83 8.01
N LEU A 184 16.58 7.68 7.66
CA LEU A 184 16.43 7.07 6.34
C LEU A 184 15.94 5.62 6.44
N ASN A 185 14.89 5.30 5.71
CA ASN A 185 14.41 3.96 5.48
C ASN A 185 14.49 3.63 3.98
N VAL A 186 14.95 2.44 3.66
CA VAL A 186 14.97 1.91 2.29
C VAL A 186 14.44 0.49 2.31
N VAL A 187 13.45 0.18 1.50
CA VAL A 187 12.91 -1.18 1.35
C VAL A 187 12.90 -1.58 -0.12
N GLY A 188 13.27 -2.80 -0.38
CA GLY A 188 13.20 -3.39 -1.70
C GLY A 188 12.77 -4.85 -1.65
N GLY A 189 12.17 -5.33 -2.72
CA GLY A 189 11.78 -6.72 -2.83
C GLY A 189 10.73 -7.01 -3.88
N LEU A 190 10.12 -8.17 -3.75
CA LEU A 190 9.11 -8.67 -4.67
C LEU A 190 7.76 -8.79 -3.94
N VAL A 191 6.71 -8.30 -4.57
CA VAL A 191 5.37 -8.30 -3.98
C VAL A 191 4.38 -9.03 -4.90
N HIS A 192 3.38 -9.67 -4.27
CA HIS A 192 2.28 -10.38 -4.95
C HIS A 192 2.70 -11.49 -5.93
N LEU A 193 3.84 -12.16 -5.68
CA LEU A 193 4.23 -13.33 -6.46
C LEU A 193 3.20 -14.46 -6.28
N GLY A 194 2.79 -15.09 -7.38
CA GLY A 194 1.85 -16.23 -7.36
C GLY A 194 1.64 -16.82 -8.72
N GLY A 195 0.78 -17.82 -8.78
CA GLY A 195 0.41 -18.50 -10.04
C GLY A 195 -0.53 -17.65 -10.89
N LYS A 196 -0.72 -18.09 -12.13
CA LYS A 196 -1.74 -17.51 -13.02
C LYS A 196 -3.15 -17.87 -12.54
N VAL A 197 -4.08 -16.97 -12.80
CA VAL A 197 -5.51 -17.14 -12.50
C VAL A 197 -6.26 -17.37 -13.81
N ALA A 198 -7.29 -18.22 -13.80
CA ALA A 198 -8.08 -18.56 -14.98
C ALA A 198 -7.21 -18.97 -16.19
N SER A 199 -6.13 -19.73 -15.94
CA SER A 199 -5.14 -20.28 -16.86
C SER A 199 -4.15 -19.29 -17.49
N ASP A 200 -4.50 -18.01 -17.64
CA ASP A 200 -3.70 -17.08 -18.46
C ASP A 200 -3.31 -15.77 -17.77
N TYR A 201 -4.08 -15.30 -16.82
CA TYR A 201 -3.89 -13.99 -16.21
C TYR A 201 -2.95 -14.04 -14.99
N PRO A 202 -1.76 -13.39 -15.03
CA PRO A 202 -0.87 -13.34 -13.89
C PRO A 202 -1.45 -12.46 -12.78
N LEU A 203 -0.97 -12.64 -11.55
CA LEU A 203 -1.18 -11.70 -10.46
C LEU A 203 -0.43 -10.39 -10.72
N PRO A 204 -0.79 -9.29 -10.03
CA PRO A 204 -0.09 -8.01 -10.14
C PRO A 204 1.25 -8.05 -9.40
N ALA A 205 2.09 -9.03 -9.75
CA ALA A 205 3.40 -9.21 -9.18
C ALA A 205 4.34 -8.09 -9.63
N SER A 206 5.08 -7.52 -8.70
CA SER A 206 6.02 -6.44 -9.01
C SER A 206 7.33 -6.55 -8.24
N ALA A 207 8.38 -5.94 -8.79
CA ALA A 207 9.55 -5.51 -8.06
C ALA A 207 9.28 -4.11 -7.48
N LYS A 208 9.47 -3.95 -6.17
CA LYS A 208 9.23 -2.71 -5.44
C LYS A 208 10.52 -2.18 -4.84
N LEU A 209 10.71 -0.86 -4.95
CA LEU A 209 11.75 -0.11 -4.24
C LEU A 209 11.10 1.12 -3.63
N ALA A 210 11.27 1.33 -2.33
CA ALA A 210 10.74 2.50 -1.66
C ALA A 210 11.74 3.08 -0.67
N THR A 211 11.66 4.40 -0.50
CA THR A 211 12.49 5.15 0.44
C THR A 211 11.64 6.14 1.21
N ASP A 212 12.02 6.39 2.45
CA ASP A 212 11.48 7.43 3.31
C ASP A 212 12.63 8.15 4.01
N TYR A 213 12.60 9.47 4.00
CA TYR A 213 13.58 10.29 4.71
C TYR A 213 12.88 11.26 5.65
N GLU A 214 13.21 11.17 6.94
CA GLU A 214 12.69 12.04 7.98
C GLU A 214 13.61 13.23 8.24
N ILE A 215 13.01 14.42 8.27
CA ILE A 215 13.64 15.69 8.67
C ILE A 215 12.93 16.17 9.93
N VAL A 216 13.64 16.21 11.06
CA VAL A 216 13.11 16.73 12.32
C VAL A 216 13.43 18.24 12.43
N PHE A 217 12.43 19.03 12.81
CA PHE A 217 12.56 20.46 13.04
C PHE A 217 11.83 20.88 14.33
N GLY A 218 12.04 22.11 14.74
CA GLY A 218 11.44 22.62 16.00
C GLY A 218 9.90 22.58 15.98
N GLY A 219 9.33 21.58 16.66
CA GLY A 219 7.88 21.41 16.78
C GLY A 219 7.25 20.43 15.81
N GLY A 220 8.04 19.70 14.98
CA GLY A 220 7.48 18.71 14.06
C GLY A 220 8.52 17.90 13.31
N ASN A 221 8.04 17.16 12.34
CA ASN A 221 8.86 16.39 11.40
C ASN A 221 8.27 16.44 9.99
N LEU A 222 9.09 16.18 9.01
CA LEU A 222 8.69 16.03 7.60
C LEU A 222 9.28 14.74 7.07
N HIS A 223 8.43 13.82 6.61
CA HIS A 223 8.83 12.67 5.84
C HIS A 223 8.70 12.98 4.34
N ILE A 224 9.72 12.61 3.60
CA ILE A 224 9.75 12.65 2.14
C ILE A 224 9.89 11.20 1.68
N ALA A 225 8.87 10.67 1.03
CA ALA A 225 8.80 9.29 0.58
C ALA A 225 8.80 9.20 -0.94
N VAL A 226 9.53 8.22 -1.48
CA VAL A 226 9.53 7.89 -2.92
C VAL A 226 9.38 6.39 -3.06
N ASP A 227 8.34 5.97 -3.77
CA ASP A 227 8.04 4.57 -4.01
C ASP A 227 8.02 4.30 -5.51
N GLY A 228 8.59 3.17 -5.93
CA GLY A 228 8.57 2.70 -7.31
C GLY A 228 8.16 1.24 -7.38
N ASP A 229 7.25 0.92 -8.29
CA ASP A 229 6.83 -0.44 -8.64
C ASP A 229 7.06 -0.69 -10.11
N TYR A 230 7.70 -1.82 -10.43
CA TYR A 230 7.75 -2.37 -11.77
C TYR A 230 6.97 -3.68 -11.79
N TYR A 231 5.83 -3.67 -12.43
CA TYR A 231 4.96 -4.83 -12.57
C TYR A 231 5.46 -5.74 -13.68
N PHE A 232 5.47 -7.04 -13.45
CA PHE A 232 5.96 -7.99 -14.44
C PHE A 232 5.06 -8.11 -15.67
N SER A 233 3.90 -7.49 -15.65
CA SER A 233 3.04 -7.24 -16.82
C SER A 233 3.56 -6.15 -17.76
N GLY A 234 4.64 -5.46 -17.39
CA GLY A 234 5.22 -4.35 -18.14
C GLY A 234 4.77 -2.95 -17.68
N ASN A 235 3.83 -2.86 -16.76
CA ASN A 235 3.39 -1.61 -16.15
C ASN A 235 4.39 -1.10 -15.10
N TYR A 236 4.32 0.19 -14.77
CA TYR A 236 5.09 0.77 -13.68
C TYR A 236 4.29 1.86 -12.96
N SER A 237 4.68 2.16 -11.74
CA SER A 237 4.26 3.37 -11.03
C SER A 237 5.39 3.96 -10.20
N ILE A 238 5.41 5.27 -10.07
CA ILE A 238 6.30 6.02 -9.18
C ILE A 238 5.44 6.99 -8.39
N ALA A 239 5.56 6.97 -7.07
CA ALA A 239 4.86 7.87 -6.18
C ALA A 239 5.85 8.71 -5.36
N LEU A 240 5.54 10.01 -5.21
CA LEU A 240 6.22 10.94 -4.31
C LEU A 240 5.21 11.38 -3.25
N GLY A 241 5.58 11.22 -1.97
CA GLY A 241 4.74 11.57 -0.84
C GLY A 241 5.44 12.48 0.16
N LEU A 242 4.67 13.32 0.80
CA LEU A 242 5.07 14.17 1.93
C LEU A 242 4.14 13.91 3.10
N ASN A 243 4.70 13.73 4.30
CA ASN A 243 3.96 13.64 5.55
C ASN A 243 4.56 14.63 6.54
N CYS A 244 3.84 15.68 6.86
CA CYS A 244 4.26 16.73 7.79
C CYS A 244 3.56 16.55 9.12
N GLY A 245 4.34 16.19 10.17
CA GLY A 245 3.88 16.11 11.55
C GLY A 245 4.02 17.45 12.26
N ILE A 246 2.99 17.87 12.98
CA ILE A 246 2.90 19.16 13.66
C ILE A 246 2.52 18.91 15.13
N GLY A 247 3.35 19.41 16.05
CA GLY A 247 3.11 19.30 17.48
C GLY A 247 3.07 17.88 18.05
N GLY A 248 3.55 16.89 17.30
CA GLY A 248 3.51 15.48 17.69
C GLY A 248 2.11 14.84 17.71
N ILE A 249 1.09 15.55 17.25
CA ILE A 249 -0.31 15.10 17.28
C ILE A 249 -0.96 15.16 15.90
N GLY A 250 -0.73 16.26 15.15
CA GLY A 250 -1.38 16.49 13.87
C GLY A 250 -0.49 16.12 12.69
N PHE A 251 -1.08 15.63 11.62
CA PHE A 251 -0.38 15.28 10.38
C PHE A 251 -1.13 15.83 9.17
N LEU A 252 -0.39 16.43 8.25
CA LEU A 252 -0.87 16.78 6.92
C LEU A 252 -0.07 16.01 5.88
N ARG A 253 -0.76 15.42 4.92
CA ARG A 253 -0.15 14.55 3.92
C ARG A 253 -0.58 14.91 2.52
N GLY A 254 0.32 14.71 1.60
CA GLY A 254 0.04 14.86 0.19
C GLY A 254 1.03 14.06 -0.64
N GLY A 255 0.62 13.66 -1.83
CA GLY A 255 1.50 12.93 -2.73
C GLY A 255 0.96 12.89 -4.14
N TYR A 256 1.81 12.51 -5.05
CA TYR A 256 1.46 12.34 -6.45
C TYR A 256 2.05 11.04 -7.00
N ARG A 257 1.22 10.28 -7.70
CA ARG A 257 1.61 9.05 -8.42
C ARG A 257 1.63 9.33 -9.92
N ILE A 258 2.69 8.88 -10.55
CA ILE A 258 2.80 8.72 -12.00
C ILE A 258 2.74 7.22 -12.27
N ALA A 259 1.89 6.80 -13.18
CA ALA A 259 1.73 5.40 -13.56
C ALA A 259 1.64 5.28 -15.09
N SER A 260 1.95 4.11 -15.62
CA SER A 260 1.72 3.80 -17.03
C SER A 260 0.22 3.88 -17.35
N GLU A 261 -0.14 4.19 -18.60
CA GLU A 261 -1.54 4.38 -19.04
C GLU A 261 -2.42 3.15 -18.78
N SER A 262 -1.84 1.94 -18.88
CA SER A 262 -2.53 0.67 -18.63
C SER A 262 -2.44 0.18 -17.19
N ALA A 263 -1.93 1.00 -16.26
CA ALA A 263 -1.87 0.62 -14.85
C ALA A 263 -3.27 0.57 -14.23
N ALA A 264 -3.53 -0.45 -13.40
CA ALA A 264 -4.82 -0.62 -12.73
C ALA A 264 -5.14 0.53 -11.76
N ILE A 265 -4.13 1.19 -11.20
CA ILE A 265 -4.28 2.44 -10.44
C ILE A 265 -3.58 3.54 -11.24
N PRO A 266 -4.33 4.49 -11.81
CA PRO A 266 -3.79 5.52 -12.67
C PRO A 266 -3.00 6.58 -11.89
N SER A 267 -2.37 7.49 -12.63
CA SER A 267 -1.74 8.69 -12.08
C SER A 267 -2.77 9.53 -11.31
N GLY A 268 -2.37 10.12 -10.19
CA GLY A 268 -3.29 10.89 -9.37
C GLY A 268 -2.63 11.55 -8.18
N LEU A 269 -3.37 12.49 -7.57
CA LEU A 269 -3.00 13.24 -6.38
C LEU A 269 -3.67 12.61 -5.15
N GLY A 270 -2.89 12.32 -4.12
CA GLY A 270 -3.36 11.96 -2.79
C GLY A 270 -3.28 13.17 -1.86
N LEU A 271 -4.27 13.32 -1.00
CA LEU A 271 -4.32 14.29 0.09
C LEU A 271 -4.85 13.64 1.34
N GLY A 272 -4.42 14.09 2.51
CA GLY A 272 -4.96 13.58 3.76
C GLY A 272 -4.50 14.34 4.99
N ALA A 273 -5.15 14.00 6.08
CA ALA A 273 -4.83 14.51 7.41
C ALA A 273 -4.97 13.39 8.43
N GLY A 274 -4.24 13.52 9.52
CA GLY A 274 -4.29 12.58 10.63
C GLY A 274 -4.10 13.25 11.98
N LEU A 275 -4.56 12.54 13.00
CA LEU A 275 -4.32 12.88 14.40
C LEU A 275 -3.83 11.62 15.11
N ASP A 276 -2.75 11.72 15.87
CA ASP A 276 -2.27 10.65 16.76
C ASP A 276 -2.21 11.20 18.19
N TRP A 277 -3.01 10.64 19.07
CA TRP A 277 -3.09 11.06 20.46
C TRP A 277 -3.22 9.86 21.38
N ASN A 278 -2.26 9.71 22.28
CA ASN A 278 -2.23 8.62 23.27
C ASN A 278 -2.39 7.20 22.66
N GLY A 279 -1.79 6.96 21.49
CA GLY A 279 -1.84 5.68 20.82
C GLY A 279 -3.08 5.47 19.96
N ILE A 280 -4.02 6.42 19.94
CA ILE A 280 -5.16 6.44 19.00
C ILE A 280 -4.78 7.31 17.83
N ALA A 281 -4.77 6.74 16.63
CA ALA A 281 -4.60 7.50 15.40
C ALA A 281 -5.88 7.48 14.57
N LEU A 282 -6.28 8.66 14.10
CA LEU A 282 -7.38 8.88 13.17
C LEU A 282 -6.79 9.47 11.89
N ASP A 283 -7.05 8.84 10.76
CA ASP A 283 -6.54 9.27 9.48
C ASP A 283 -7.67 9.36 8.46
N VAL A 284 -7.62 10.39 7.62
CA VAL A 284 -8.51 10.54 6.47
C VAL A 284 -7.70 10.81 5.23
N SER A 285 -8.12 10.23 4.12
CA SER A 285 -7.45 10.38 2.83
C SER A 285 -8.44 10.56 1.71
N PHE A 286 -7.99 11.26 0.69
CA PHE A 286 -8.70 11.47 -0.57
C PHE A 286 -7.71 11.29 -1.71
N LEU A 287 -8.05 10.43 -2.66
CA LEU A 287 -7.28 10.19 -3.87
C LEU A 287 -8.07 10.73 -5.05
N THR A 288 -7.53 11.77 -5.69
CA THR A 288 -8.02 12.19 -7.00
C THR A 288 -7.42 11.20 -7.99
N ALA A 289 -8.24 10.59 -8.77
CA ALA A 289 -7.73 9.77 -9.84
C ALA A 289 -8.21 10.33 -11.18
N SER A 290 -7.71 9.75 -12.26
CA SER A 290 -8.06 10.11 -13.62
C SER A 290 -9.57 10.08 -13.88
N GLU A 291 -10.00 10.43 -15.09
CA GLU A 291 -11.38 10.32 -15.54
C GLU A 291 -12.04 8.95 -15.31
N THR A 292 -11.23 7.89 -15.13
CA THR A 292 -11.70 6.52 -14.89
C THR A 292 -11.87 6.16 -13.41
N LEU A 293 -11.19 6.87 -12.50
CA LEU A 293 -11.33 6.73 -11.04
C LEU A 293 -11.83 8.06 -10.49
N GLY A 294 -13.10 8.20 -10.20
CA GLY A 294 -13.63 9.31 -9.42
C GLY A 294 -12.91 9.46 -8.08
N GLY A 295 -13.16 10.49 -7.34
CA GLY A 295 -12.53 10.69 -6.05
C GLY A 295 -12.76 9.51 -5.10
N SER A 296 -11.71 8.81 -4.71
CA SER A 296 -11.74 7.74 -3.71
C SER A 296 -11.35 8.31 -2.35
N TRP A 297 -12.08 7.99 -1.30
CA TRP A 297 -11.77 8.43 0.05
C TRP A 297 -11.67 7.25 1.00
N MET A 298 -10.90 7.43 2.08
CA MET A 298 -10.79 6.45 3.16
C MET A 298 -10.63 7.16 4.48
N ALA A 299 -11.25 6.61 5.52
CA ALA A 299 -11.02 6.99 6.90
C ALA A 299 -10.53 5.76 7.67
N GLY A 300 -9.60 5.95 8.59
CA GLY A 300 -9.04 4.89 9.41
C GLY A 300 -8.92 5.29 10.86
N LEU A 301 -9.08 4.30 11.70
CA LEU A 301 -8.80 4.35 13.13
C LEU A 301 -7.78 3.27 13.44
N SER A 302 -6.69 3.62 14.08
CA SER A 302 -5.76 2.63 14.63
C SER A 302 -5.48 2.90 16.10
N TYR A 303 -5.16 1.83 16.82
CA TYR A 303 -4.82 1.89 18.23
C TYR A 303 -3.56 1.09 18.53
N ARG A 304 -2.67 1.71 19.29
CA ARG A 304 -1.42 1.13 19.78
C ARG A 304 -1.54 0.89 21.28
N PHE A 305 -1.62 -0.40 21.64
CA PHE A 305 -1.82 -0.86 23.01
C PHE A 305 -0.61 -0.65 23.91
#